data_9ac4f39ac7e3c9ac3b55e5033150b919
#
_entry.id   9ac4f39ac7e3c9ac3b55e5033150b919
#
_cell.length_a   1.000
_cell.length_b   1.000
_cell.length_c   1.000
_cell.angle_alpha   90.00
_cell.angle_beta   90.00
_cell.angle_gamma   90.00
#
_symmetry.space_group_name_H-M   'P 1'
#
loop_
_entity.id
_entity.type
_entity.pdbx_description
1 polymer ?
#
loop_
_entity_poly.entity_id
_entity_poly.type
_entity_poly.pdbx_seq_one_letter_code
_entity_poly.pdbx_strand_id
1 'polypeptide(L)'
;MATTSLYIYGNGGHAKVVADIARANGYDNLIFLDDNSDMKFNSNLPKHPIIIAIGNALIRQKLQNLVLSSGFELITLIHPTAVIGSDVTIGNGSVIMPGAIINAKSTIGNGVIINSGAIIEHECTIGDFAHICPGVAIAGGSLVGERSWIGIGSSVIQNITIKPDITIGAGSVVVKDILEGSLAYGNPCRVVKS
;
A
#
# COMPACT_ATOMS: atom_id res chain seq x y z
N MET A 1 -23.83 -4.12 21.55
CA MET A 1 -23.32 -3.33 20.40
C MET A 1 -23.31 -4.24 19.19
N ALA A 2 -23.65 -3.77 18.01
CA ALA A 2 -23.55 -4.61 16.81
C ALA A 2 -22.08 -4.88 16.50
N THR A 3 -21.73 -6.15 16.27
CA THR A 3 -20.36 -6.58 15.94
C THR A 3 -20.00 -6.06 14.53
N THR A 4 -18.94 -5.28 14.41
CA THR A 4 -18.50 -4.74 13.12
C THR A 4 -17.59 -5.75 12.42
N SER A 5 -18.13 -6.43 11.40
CA SER A 5 -17.40 -7.46 10.65
C SER A 5 -16.60 -6.88 9.49
N LEU A 6 -15.41 -7.44 9.24
CA LEU A 6 -14.54 -7.09 8.12
C LEU A 6 -13.95 -8.36 7.49
N TYR A 7 -14.01 -8.47 6.18
CA TYR A 7 -13.24 -9.46 5.43
C TYR A 7 -11.81 -8.97 5.20
N ILE A 8 -10.84 -9.81 5.53
CA ILE A 8 -9.42 -9.62 5.19
C ILE A 8 -9.07 -10.67 4.14
N TYR A 9 -8.88 -10.26 2.89
CA TYR A 9 -8.55 -11.18 1.82
C TYR A 9 -7.05 -11.35 1.73
N GLY A 10 -6.57 -12.46 2.22
CA GLY A 10 -5.20 -12.89 2.44
C GLY A 10 -5.02 -13.42 3.86
N ASN A 11 -4.09 -14.36 4.06
CA ASN A 11 -3.82 -14.98 5.36
C ASN A 11 -2.31 -15.10 5.66
N GLY A 12 -1.48 -14.32 4.94
CA GLY A 12 -0.02 -14.28 5.12
C GLY A 12 0.42 -13.30 6.22
N GLY A 13 1.73 -13.04 6.26
CA GLY A 13 2.32 -12.12 7.24
C GLY A 13 1.76 -10.70 7.16
N HIS A 14 1.53 -10.18 5.95
CA HIS A 14 0.92 -8.87 5.73
C HIS A 14 -0.50 -8.79 6.30
N ALA A 15 -1.31 -9.84 6.12
CA ALA A 15 -2.67 -9.90 6.63
C ALA A 15 -2.74 -9.81 8.17
N LYS A 16 -1.73 -10.30 8.89
CA LYS A 16 -1.65 -10.19 10.36
C LYS A 16 -1.54 -8.73 10.78
N VAL A 17 -0.68 -7.96 10.11
CA VAL A 17 -0.53 -6.53 10.38
C VAL A 17 -1.79 -5.74 10.02
N VAL A 18 -2.40 -6.05 8.86
CA VAL A 18 -3.68 -5.45 8.44
C VAL A 18 -4.79 -5.74 9.46
N ALA A 19 -4.82 -6.96 10.04
CA ALA A 19 -5.77 -7.31 11.10
C ALA A 19 -5.60 -6.46 12.36
N ASP A 20 -4.36 -6.16 12.76
CA ASP A 20 -4.11 -5.28 13.91
C ASP A 20 -4.58 -3.85 13.64
N ILE A 21 -4.37 -3.36 12.40
CA ILE A 21 -4.90 -2.05 11.99
C ILE A 21 -6.43 -2.06 12.01
N ALA A 22 -7.06 -3.12 11.50
CA ALA A 22 -8.51 -3.26 11.51
C ALA A 22 -9.08 -3.22 12.94
N ARG A 23 -8.45 -3.94 13.88
CA ARG A 23 -8.83 -3.89 15.31
C ARG A 23 -8.69 -2.48 15.89
N ALA A 24 -7.59 -1.79 15.57
CA ALA A 24 -7.37 -0.41 16.01
C ALA A 24 -8.40 0.57 15.43
N ASN A 25 -9.09 0.20 14.34
CA ASN A 25 -10.21 0.94 13.73
C ASN A 25 -11.60 0.44 14.19
N GLY A 26 -11.67 -0.44 15.21
CA GLY A 26 -12.93 -0.87 15.82
C GLY A 26 -13.63 -2.04 15.13
N TYR A 27 -12.95 -2.79 14.27
CA TYR A 27 -13.48 -4.03 13.74
C TYR A 27 -13.25 -5.18 14.72
N ASP A 28 -14.32 -5.74 15.27
CA ASP A 28 -14.25 -6.78 16.31
C ASP A 28 -14.24 -8.20 15.72
N ASN A 29 -14.91 -8.38 14.57
CA ASN A 29 -15.03 -9.67 13.91
C ASN A 29 -14.29 -9.68 12.57
N LEU A 30 -13.07 -10.24 12.56
CA LEU A 30 -12.21 -10.33 11.38
C LEU A 30 -12.34 -11.72 10.74
N ILE A 31 -12.76 -11.75 9.48
CA ILE A 31 -12.97 -12.98 8.71
C ILE A 31 -11.90 -13.04 7.62
N PHE A 32 -10.97 -13.99 7.74
CA PHE A 32 -9.90 -14.15 6.76
C PHE A 32 -10.39 -14.99 5.58
N LEU A 33 -10.20 -14.47 4.36
CA LEU A 33 -10.45 -15.18 3.10
C LEU A 33 -9.11 -15.57 2.47
N ASP A 34 -8.99 -16.81 2.04
CA ASP A 34 -7.79 -17.33 1.37
C ASP A 34 -8.20 -18.41 0.37
N ASP A 35 -7.81 -18.26 -0.89
CA ASP A 35 -8.17 -19.20 -1.97
C ASP A 35 -7.59 -20.61 -1.77
N ASN A 36 -6.59 -20.74 -0.90
CA ASN A 36 -5.98 -22.01 -0.52
C ASN A 36 -6.54 -22.61 0.78
N SER A 37 -7.58 -22.00 1.37
CA SER A 37 -8.24 -22.48 2.59
C SER A 37 -9.70 -22.87 2.32
N ASP A 38 -10.40 -23.31 3.36
CA ASP A 38 -11.84 -23.60 3.29
C ASP A 38 -12.68 -22.31 3.19
N MET A 39 -12.16 -21.18 3.67
CA MET A 39 -12.82 -19.89 3.62
C MET A 39 -12.35 -19.10 2.39
N LYS A 40 -12.92 -19.42 1.22
CA LYS A 40 -12.62 -18.75 -0.05
C LYS A 40 -13.56 -17.58 -0.31
N PHE A 41 -13.07 -16.62 -1.11
CA PHE A 41 -13.94 -15.57 -1.61
C PHE A 41 -15.05 -16.16 -2.50
N ASN A 42 -16.25 -15.65 -2.28
CA ASN A 42 -17.45 -16.04 -3.03
C ASN A 42 -18.37 -14.82 -3.11
N SER A 43 -18.89 -14.53 -4.28
CA SER A 43 -19.78 -13.38 -4.52
C SER A 43 -21.08 -13.42 -3.72
N ASN A 44 -21.49 -14.60 -3.21
CA ASN A 44 -22.69 -14.79 -2.39
C ASN A 44 -22.45 -14.62 -0.88
N LEU A 45 -21.20 -14.38 -0.44
CA LEU A 45 -20.93 -14.07 0.96
C LEU A 45 -21.70 -12.84 1.43
N PRO A 46 -22.06 -12.74 2.73
CA PRO A 46 -22.63 -11.52 3.30
C PRO A 46 -21.80 -10.29 2.94
N LYS A 47 -22.46 -9.18 2.60
CA LYS A 47 -21.77 -7.96 2.12
C LYS A 47 -21.15 -7.15 3.26
N HIS A 48 -20.19 -7.75 3.96
CA HIS A 48 -19.33 -6.98 4.87
C HIS A 48 -18.29 -6.19 4.08
N PRO A 49 -17.78 -5.07 4.62
CA PRO A 49 -16.61 -4.40 4.07
C PRO A 49 -15.44 -5.37 3.90
N ILE A 50 -14.57 -5.10 2.92
CA ILE A 50 -13.44 -5.96 2.59
C ILE A 50 -12.16 -5.14 2.36
N ILE A 51 -11.02 -5.70 2.78
CA ILE A 51 -9.68 -5.19 2.47
C ILE A 51 -8.83 -6.30 1.88
N ILE A 52 -8.01 -5.99 0.86
CA ILE A 52 -7.08 -6.95 0.26
C ILE A 52 -5.72 -6.86 0.95
N ALA A 53 -5.34 -7.91 1.65
CA ALA A 53 -4.12 -7.97 2.44
C ALA A 53 -3.02 -8.81 1.75
N ILE A 54 -2.74 -8.49 0.48
CA ILE A 54 -1.75 -9.16 -0.38
C ILE A 54 -0.68 -8.17 -0.81
N GLY A 55 0.61 -8.49 -0.55
CA GLY A 55 1.75 -7.64 -0.88
C GLY A 55 2.00 -7.50 -2.38
N ASN A 56 1.79 -8.56 -3.17
CA ASN A 56 1.99 -8.53 -4.63
C ASN A 56 0.99 -7.59 -5.30
N ALA A 57 1.49 -6.59 -6.03
CA ALA A 57 0.69 -5.51 -6.62
C ALA A 57 -0.33 -6.03 -7.65
N LEU A 58 0.09 -6.92 -8.55
CA LEU A 58 -0.79 -7.46 -9.61
C LEU A 58 -1.90 -8.34 -9.03
N ILE A 59 -1.58 -9.16 -8.02
CA ILE A 59 -2.58 -9.98 -7.33
C ILE A 59 -3.54 -9.07 -6.56
N ARG A 60 -3.04 -8.07 -5.84
CA ARG A 60 -3.84 -7.10 -5.09
C ARG A 60 -4.80 -6.35 -6.02
N GLN A 61 -4.32 -5.87 -7.16
CA GLN A 61 -5.13 -5.21 -8.20
C GLN A 61 -6.24 -6.12 -8.72
N LYS A 62 -5.89 -7.36 -9.10
CA LYS A 62 -6.86 -8.35 -9.58
C LYS A 62 -7.96 -8.61 -8.55
N LEU A 63 -7.59 -8.80 -7.29
CA LEU A 63 -8.54 -9.11 -6.21
C LEU A 63 -9.41 -7.90 -5.86
N GLN A 64 -8.88 -6.67 -5.86
CA GLN A 64 -9.69 -5.47 -5.67
C GLN A 64 -10.75 -5.31 -6.77
N ASN A 65 -10.36 -5.51 -8.03
CA ASN A 65 -11.31 -5.48 -9.14
C ASN A 65 -12.40 -6.55 -9.00
N LEU A 66 -12.02 -7.76 -8.58
CA LEU A 66 -12.95 -8.87 -8.37
C LEU A 66 -13.98 -8.54 -7.28
N VAL A 67 -13.56 -8.06 -6.11
CA VAL A 67 -14.47 -7.77 -5.00
C VAL A 67 -15.38 -6.59 -5.31
N LEU A 68 -14.86 -5.55 -5.97
CA LEU A 68 -15.66 -4.41 -6.43
C LEU A 68 -16.73 -4.83 -7.44
N SER A 69 -16.36 -5.60 -8.47
CA SER A 69 -17.33 -6.10 -9.47
C SER A 69 -18.36 -7.07 -8.88
N SER A 70 -18.06 -7.67 -7.74
CA SER A 70 -18.96 -8.53 -6.97
C SER A 70 -19.85 -7.75 -5.98
N GLY A 71 -19.78 -6.41 -5.96
CA GLY A 71 -20.60 -5.54 -5.14
C GLY A 71 -20.22 -5.49 -3.66
N PHE A 72 -18.96 -5.77 -3.32
CA PHE A 72 -18.44 -5.55 -1.96
C PHE A 72 -17.90 -4.12 -1.81
N GLU A 73 -18.01 -3.59 -0.59
CA GLU A 73 -17.42 -2.32 -0.22
C GLU A 73 -15.92 -2.51 0.08
N LEU A 74 -15.07 -2.00 -0.80
CA LEU A 74 -13.62 -1.99 -0.60
C LEU A 74 -13.24 -0.80 0.29
N ILE A 75 -12.72 -1.06 1.48
CA ILE A 75 -12.35 -0.02 2.43
C ILE A 75 -10.86 0.30 2.41
N THR A 76 -10.52 1.48 2.92
CA THR A 76 -9.15 1.92 3.22
C THR A 76 -8.94 1.86 4.73
N LEU A 77 -7.80 1.33 5.16
CA LEU A 77 -7.43 1.27 6.58
C LEU A 77 -6.25 2.19 6.88
N ILE A 78 -6.43 3.08 7.86
CA ILE A 78 -5.39 3.98 8.33
C ILE A 78 -5.16 3.70 9.82
N HIS A 79 -3.94 3.34 10.19
CA HIS A 79 -3.63 3.11 11.60
C HIS A 79 -3.73 4.42 12.40
N PRO A 80 -4.30 4.43 13.61
CA PRO A 80 -4.48 5.66 14.41
C PRO A 80 -3.20 6.42 14.74
N THR A 81 -2.03 5.77 14.67
CA THR A 81 -0.72 6.43 14.87
C THR A 81 -0.08 6.93 13.58
N ALA A 82 -0.73 6.78 12.44
CA ALA A 82 -0.28 7.42 11.20
C ALA A 82 -0.57 8.93 11.26
N VAL A 83 0.36 9.72 10.74
CA VAL A 83 0.21 11.18 10.65
C VAL A 83 -0.16 11.55 9.23
N ILE A 84 -1.34 12.13 9.04
CA ILE A 84 -1.84 12.56 7.73
C ILE A 84 -1.92 14.08 7.71
N GLY A 85 -1.18 14.69 6.81
CA GLY A 85 -1.14 16.15 6.61
C GLY A 85 -2.40 16.72 5.96
N SER A 86 -2.44 18.04 5.84
CA SER A 86 -3.55 18.74 5.17
C SER A 86 -3.61 18.45 3.68
N ASP A 87 -4.80 18.40 3.11
CA ASP A 87 -5.07 18.20 1.68
C ASP A 87 -4.48 16.91 1.09
N VAL A 88 -4.23 15.90 1.93
CA VAL A 88 -3.84 14.57 1.48
C VAL A 88 -5.06 13.83 0.95
N THR A 89 -4.92 13.18 -0.21
CA THR A 89 -5.94 12.26 -0.75
C THR A 89 -5.42 10.83 -0.70
N ILE A 90 -6.29 9.88 -0.31
CA ILE A 90 -5.94 8.46 -0.21
C ILE A 90 -7.02 7.65 -0.93
N GLY A 91 -6.59 6.88 -1.92
CA GLY A 91 -7.48 6.03 -2.73
C GLY A 91 -7.99 4.79 -2.00
N ASN A 92 -9.05 4.20 -2.56
CA ASN A 92 -9.74 3.05 -1.98
C ASN A 92 -8.85 1.79 -1.92
N GLY A 93 -9.05 0.98 -0.89
CA GLY A 93 -8.33 -0.27 -0.71
C GLY A 93 -6.87 -0.11 -0.30
N SER A 94 -6.46 1.10 0.06
CA SER A 94 -5.10 1.38 0.55
C SER A 94 -4.95 1.08 2.03
N VAL A 95 -3.73 0.77 2.46
CA VAL A 95 -3.39 0.51 3.86
C VAL A 95 -2.26 1.43 4.29
N ILE A 96 -2.52 2.26 5.30
CA ILE A 96 -1.53 3.14 5.92
C ILE A 96 -1.18 2.57 7.30
N MET A 97 0.06 2.14 7.45
CA MET A 97 0.50 1.35 8.59
C MET A 97 0.95 2.21 9.78
N PRO A 98 1.21 1.59 10.95
CA PRO A 98 1.64 2.29 12.16
C PRO A 98 2.85 3.19 11.93
N GLY A 99 2.79 4.42 12.44
CA GLY A 99 3.88 5.38 12.39
C GLY A 99 4.23 5.92 11.00
N ALA A 100 3.45 5.61 9.96
CA ALA A 100 3.60 6.22 8.64
C ALA A 100 3.25 7.71 8.70
N ILE A 101 3.98 8.53 7.94
CA ILE A 101 3.78 9.98 7.84
C ILE A 101 3.52 10.31 6.37
N ILE A 102 2.41 10.99 6.10
CA ILE A 102 2.07 11.49 4.76
C ILE A 102 1.84 12.98 4.90
N ASN A 103 2.75 13.78 4.36
CA ASN A 103 2.72 15.24 4.48
C ASN A 103 1.81 15.91 3.44
N ALA A 104 1.59 17.20 3.64
CA ALA A 104 0.57 18.01 2.99
C ALA A 104 0.55 17.89 1.45
N LYS A 105 -0.67 17.90 0.88
CA LYS A 105 -0.95 17.90 -0.57
C LYS A 105 -0.44 16.67 -1.32
N SER A 106 -0.09 15.59 -0.61
CA SER A 106 0.31 14.34 -1.26
C SER A 106 -0.91 13.55 -1.72
N THR A 107 -0.77 12.84 -2.83
CA THR A 107 -1.81 11.98 -3.41
C THR A 107 -1.36 10.53 -3.35
N ILE A 108 -2.14 9.70 -2.66
CA ILE A 108 -1.96 8.26 -2.57
C ILE A 108 -3.04 7.58 -3.41
N GLY A 109 -2.66 6.78 -4.37
CA GLY A 109 -3.57 6.05 -5.26
C GLY A 109 -4.36 4.92 -4.58
N ASN A 110 -5.06 4.13 -5.39
CA ASN A 110 -5.86 3.00 -4.93
C ASN A 110 -4.97 1.80 -4.61
N GLY A 111 -5.34 1.03 -3.58
CA GLY A 111 -4.65 -0.21 -3.24
C GLY A 111 -3.17 -0.03 -2.87
N VAL A 112 -2.76 1.14 -2.47
CA VAL A 112 -1.38 1.44 -2.06
C VAL A 112 -1.10 0.89 -0.67
N ILE A 113 0.11 0.42 -0.45
CA ILE A 113 0.61 0.08 0.89
C ILE A 113 1.66 1.12 1.27
N ILE A 114 1.37 1.96 2.27
CA ILE A 114 2.35 2.80 2.96
C ILE A 114 2.70 2.07 4.24
N ASN A 115 3.88 1.44 4.28
CA ASN A 115 4.24 0.50 5.32
C ASN A 115 4.75 1.20 6.59
N SER A 116 5.02 0.42 7.65
CA SER A 116 5.38 0.91 8.99
C SER A 116 6.52 1.91 8.95
N GLY A 117 6.31 3.09 9.54
CA GLY A 117 7.31 4.14 9.65
C GLY A 117 7.78 4.75 8.33
N ALA A 118 7.10 4.50 7.21
CA ALA A 118 7.42 5.16 5.94
C ALA A 118 7.03 6.65 5.98
N ILE A 119 7.82 7.49 5.34
CA ILE A 119 7.64 8.93 5.28
C ILE A 119 7.44 9.36 3.84
N ILE A 120 6.32 9.99 3.56
CA ILE A 120 5.98 10.62 2.28
C ILE A 120 5.93 12.11 2.54
N GLU A 121 6.87 12.86 1.99
CA GLU A 121 6.92 14.31 2.11
C GLU A 121 5.86 15.02 1.25
N HIS A 122 5.76 16.34 1.40
CA HIS A 122 4.73 17.17 0.77
C HIS A 122 4.71 17.04 -0.77
N GLU A 123 3.51 17.16 -1.37
CA GLU A 123 3.30 17.23 -2.82
C GLU A 123 3.80 15.97 -3.57
N CYS A 124 3.93 14.84 -2.89
CA CYS A 124 4.26 13.57 -3.53
C CYS A 124 3.04 12.92 -4.18
N THR A 125 3.28 12.16 -5.24
CA THR A 125 2.27 11.31 -5.88
C THR A 125 2.73 9.86 -5.82
N ILE A 126 1.94 9.00 -5.16
CA ILE A 126 2.15 7.56 -5.10
C ILE A 126 1.06 6.87 -5.91
N GLY A 127 1.44 6.28 -7.04
CA GLY A 127 0.52 5.65 -8.00
C GLY A 127 -0.16 4.39 -7.45
N ASP A 128 -1.24 4.00 -8.12
CA ASP A 128 -2.09 2.87 -7.73
C ASP A 128 -1.26 1.59 -7.51
N PHE A 129 -1.62 0.84 -6.49
CA PHE A 129 -1.01 -0.45 -6.14
C PHE A 129 0.49 -0.40 -5.84
N ALA A 130 1.11 0.76 -5.71
CA ALA A 130 2.49 0.86 -5.25
C ALA A 130 2.65 0.34 -3.82
N HIS A 131 3.86 -0.07 -3.47
CA HIS A 131 4.20 -0.50 -2.12
C HIS A 131 5.43 0.25 -1.63
N ILE A 132 5.23 1.13 -0.69
CA ILE A 132 6.30 1.85 0.00
C ILE A 132 6.63 1.05 1.25
N CYS A 133 7.77 0.36 1.24
CA CYS A 133 8.16 -0.60 2.28
C CYS A 133 8.51 0.07 3.62
N PRO A 134 8.68 -0.71 4.72
CA PRO A 134 8.99 -0.16 6.03
C PRO A 134 10.19 0.80 6.02
N GLY A 135 10.05 1.93 6.71
CA GLY A 135 11.12 2.90 6.91
C GLY A 135 11.64 3.59 5.66
N VAL A 136 10.92 3.54 4.54
CA VAL A 136 11.26 4.31 3.32
C VAL A 136 10.98 5.79 3.56
N ALA A 137 11.87 6.66 3.08
CA ALA A 137 11.68 8.11 3.06
C ALA A 137 11.68 8.64 1.63
N ILE A 138 10.59 9.34 1.25
CA ILE A 138 10.42 9.96 -0.06
C ILE A 138 10.30 11.47 0.14
N ALA A 139 11.26 12.23 -0.38
CA ALA A 139 11.30 13.68 -0.25
C ALA A 139 10.32 14.37 -1.23
N GLY A 140 9.99 15.63 -0.92
CA GLY A 140 8.90 16.38 -1.51
C GLY A 140 8.88 16.46 -3.03
N GLY A 141 7.67 16.56 -3.60
CA GLY A 141 7.44 16.69 -5.03
C GLY A 141 7.77 15.45 -5.88
N SER A 142 8.05 14.30 -5.25
CA SER A 142 8.43 13.08 -5.97
C SER A 142 7.21 12.27 -6.43
N LEU A 143 7.38 11.54 -7.54
CA LEU A 143 6.39 10.66 -8.13
C LEU A 143 6.87 9.21 -8.11
N VAL A 144 6.07 8.33 -7.54
CA VAL A 144 6.25 6.87 -7.62
C VAL A 144 5.11 6.30 -8.48
N GLY A 145 5.47 5.69 -9.59
CA GLY A 145 4.51 5.12 -10.54
C GLY A 145 3.74 3.92 -9.98
N GLU A 146 2.64 3.59 -10.64
CA GLU A 146 1.76 2.49 -10.24
C GLU A 146 2.52 1.16 -10.14
N ARG A 147 2.10 0.28 -9.23
CA ARG A 147 2.67 -1.05 -8.97
C ARG A 147 4.15 -1.08 -8.62
N SER A 148 4.80 0.08 -8.48
CA SER A 148 6.21 0.11 -8.10
C SER A 148 6.41 -0.30 -6.65
N TRP A 149 7.54 -0.91 -6.37
CA TRP A 149 7.95 -1.40 -5.07
C TRP A 149 9.20 -0.66 -4.60
N ILE A 150 9.09 0.11 -3.53
CA ILE A 150 10.23 0.81 -2.93
C ILE A 150 10.70 0.02 -1.72
N GLY A 151 11.87 -0.61 -1.86
CA GLY A 151 12.41 -1.56 -0.88
C GLY A 151 12.70 -0.94 0.47
N ILE A 152 12.65 -1.77 1.52
CA ILE A 152 12.80 -1.38 2.92
C ILE A 152 14.01 -0.46 3.14
N GLY A 153 13.82 0.63 3.90
CA GLY A 153 14.88 1.56 4.28
C GLY A 153 15.49 2.37 3.14
N SER A 154 14.87 2.40 1.96
CA SER A 154 15.34 3.24 0.85
C SER A 154 15.01 4.71 1.07
N SER A 155 15.84 5.59 0.48
CA SER A 155 15.64 7.03 0.48
C SER A 155 15.57 7.56 -0.95
N VAL A 156 14.60 8.44 -1.20
CA VAL A 156 14.39 9.11 -2.50
C VAL A 156 14.51 10.62 -2.27
N ILE A 157 15.42 11.29 -2.98
CA ILE A 157 15.54 12.76 -2.86
C ILE A 157 14.35 13.45 -3.53
N GLN A 158 14.23 14.76 -3.32
CA GLN A 158 13.12 15.56 -3.83
C GLN A 158 13.04 15.58 -5.37
N ASN A 159 11.81 15.76 -5.88
CA ASN A 159 11.50 15.92 -7.31
C ASN A 159 11.98 14.75 -8.19
N ILE A 160 11.98 13.54 -7.66
CA ILE A 160 12.32 12.32 -8.41
C ILE A 160 11.07 11.69 -9.00
N THR A 161 11.20 11.22 -10.23
CA THR A 161 10.20 10.39 -10.91
C THR A 161 10.69 8.94 -11.00
N ILE A 162 9.92 8.02 -10.41
CA ILE A 162 10.06 6.58 -10.58
C ILE A 162 8.87 6.11 -11.41
N LYS A 163 9.11 5.56 -12.61
CA LYS A 163 8.04 5.07 -13.51
C LYS A 163 7.31 3.85 -12.94
N PRO A 164 6.14 3.51 -13.52
CA PRO A 164 5.41 2.30 -13.13
C PRO A 164 6.22 1.01 -13.22
N ASP A 165 5.82 -0.01 -12.43
CA ASP A 165 6.36 -1.37 -12.45
C ASP A 165 7.86 -1.48 -12.12
N ILE A 166 8.43 -0.50 -11.42
CA ILE A 166 9.83 -0.51 -11.01
C ILE A 166 9.99 -1.02 -9.57
N THR A 167 10.95 -1.92 -9.39
CA THR A 167 11.41 -2.35 -8.06
C THR A 167 12.67 -1.60 -7.69
N ILE A 168 12.64 -0.85 -6.59
CA ILE A 168 13.82 -0.31 -5.93
C ILE A 168 14.25 -1.29 -4.84
N GLY A 169 15.49 -1.77 -4.89
CA GLY A 169 16.03 -2.69 -3.89
C GLY A 169 16.20 -2.05 -2.52
N ALA A 170 16.23 -2.87 -1.47
CA ALA A 170 16.34 -2.41 -0.07
C ALA A 170 17.58 -1.53 0.17
N GLY A 171 17.44 -0.49 1.01
CA GLY A 171 18.55 0.39 1.39
C GLY A 171 19.09 1.26 0.27
N SER A 172 18.38 1.43 -0.82
CA SER A 172 18.82 2.23 -1.97
C SER A 172 18.70 3.73 -1.71
N VAL A 173 19.60 4.51 -2.33
CA VAL A 173 19.54 5.97 -2.32
C VAL A 173 19.30 6.47 -3.75
N VAL A 174 18.04 6.85 -4.03
CA VAL A 174 17.60 7.28 -5.35
C VAL A 174 17.85 8.79 -5.49
N VAL A 175 18.82 9.15 -6.34
CA VAL A 175 19.28 10.54 -6.55
C VAL A 175 19.09 11.01 -8.00
N LYS A 176 18.40 10.23 -8.82
CA LYS A 176 18.02 10.55 -10.20
C LYS A 176 16.74 9.82 -10.55
N ASP A 177 16.02 10.32 -11.52
CA ASP A 177 14.86 9.66 -12.08
C ASP A 177 15.17 8.23 -12.52
N ILE A 178 14.22 7.34 -12.31
CA ILE A 178 14.25 5.95 -12.79
C ILE A 178 13.13 5.83 -13.82
N LEU A 179 13.48 6.07 -15.09
CA LEU A 179 12.52 6.18 -16.18
C LEU A 179 12.42 4.93 -17.06
N GLU A 180 13.24 3.92 -16.79
CA GLU A 180 13.30 2.67 -17.55
C GLU A 180 13.76 1.53 -16.65
N GLY A 181 13.68 0.32 -17.17
CA GLY A 181 14.07 -0.89 -16.45
C GLY A 181 12.99 -1.39 -15.49
N SER A 182 13.26 -2.53 -14.88
CA SER A 182 12.34 -3.19 -13.92
C SER A 182 12.92 -3.30 -12.52
N LEU A 183 14.25 -3.19 -12.37
CA LEU A 183 14.96 -3.29 -11.09
C LEU A 183 16.10 -2.28 -11.03
N ALA A 184 16.14 -1.51 -9.94
CA ALA A 184 17.23 -0.60 -9.61
C ALA A 184 17.60 -0.72 -8.15
N TYR A 185 18.89 -0.60 -7.79
CA TYR A 185 19.34 -0.59 -6.40
C TYR A 185 20.71 0.05 -6.22
N GLY A 186 21.09 0.24 -4.98
CA GLY A 186 22.41 0.69 -4.55
C GLY A 186 22.46 2.11 -4.00
N ASN A 187 23.64 2.54 -3.59
CA ASN A 187 23.94 3.91 -3.14
C ASN A 187 25.16 4.45 -3.93
N PRO A 188 24.95 5.31 -4.91
CA PRO A 188 23.66 5.76 -5.45
C PRO A 188 22.94 4.66 -6.25
N CYS A 189 21.59 4.73 -6.26
CA CYS A 189 20.74 3.77 -6.97
C CYS A 189 20.98 3.81 -8.48
N ARG A 190 21.02 2.64 -9.12
CA ARG A 190 21.20 2.46 -10.57
C ARG A 190 20.29 1.36 -11.08
N VAL A 191 19.80 1.51 -12.31
CA VAL A 191 19.10 0.44 -13.04
C VAL A 191 20.06 -0.71 -13.29
N VAL A 192 19.63 -1.92 -12.97
CA VAL A 192 20.42 -3.15 -13.12
C VAL A 192 19.72 -4.21 -13.97
N LYS A 193 18.46 -4.00 -14.27
CA LYS A 193 17.66 -4.85 -15.15
C LYS A 193 16.70 -4.00 -15.96
N SER A 194 16.80 -4.10 -17.24
CA SER A 194 15.89 -3.51 -18.24
C SER A 194 14.60 -4.33 -18.38
#